data_a891c8caae6e17c37a6b166f26a6e006
#
_entry.id   a891c8caae6e17c37a6b166f26a6e006
#
_cell.length_a   1.000
_cell.length_b   1.000
_cell.length_c   1.000
_cell.angle_alpha   90.00
_cell.angle_beta   90.00
_cell.angle_gamma   90.00
#
_symmetry.space_group_name_H-M   'P 1'
#
loop_
_entity.id
_entity.type
_entity.pdbx_description
1 polymer ?
#
loop_
_entity_poly.entity_id
_entity_poly.type
_entity_poly.pdbx_seq_one_letter_code
_entity_poly.pdbx_strand_id
1 'polypeptide(L)'
;MMTSDHPVVRFDPVGVRALLCELDQPCYVVRQEGRIGVVAEHPGAGSGTRVLAAASPVSTRALGAPRFLARHGVRQPYMAGSMAGGISSEELVVALARSGHLASFGAAGLPAGRVEQALGRLRRDLPELPWACNLIHDPADPASERRTVDLCLHHQVACVEASAFLQPTAELVRYRAAGLRGAPDGAVHTGNRVIAKVSQPSTAEFFLRPPPAELLTELAHQGRITAEQAELAARVALADDITVEADSAGHTDRRPLVTQLPLIIALRDREAAAGRPGGAVGVGAAGGIGTPQAAFGAFAMGADYIVTGSINQACVEAGTSPAVKDMLAEAGPGDYAMAPAADMFEMGIDVQVLKRGTLFPGRAAWLYRLYREHASLEDLPASDLKRLEEQVLRRPVGQAWSDVAAYLAQHRPDQAALAAHTPKLRMALLFRWYLGLSSRWATQGAPDRRGDYQIWCGPAMSAFNAWVRGTLWEGPDHRHAADIAGALLSGAAYHSRLAQLRFSGVGLPSLCGTYPAPRAVPPAGGTPRPQGPALASLITS
;
A
#
# COMPACT_ATOMS: atom_id res chain seq x y z
N MET A 1 -28.49 -47.17 21.72
CA MET A 1 -28.07 -47.10 20.33
C MET A 1 -27.20 -45.83 20.18
N MET A 2 -25.88 -45.95 20.29
CA MET A 2 -24.96 -44.85 20.00
C MET A 2 -24.88 -44.76 18.48
N THR A 3 -25.44 -43.72 17.90
CA THR A 3 -25.20 -43.38 16.50
C THR A 3 -23.69 -43.05 16.39
N SER A 4 -22.93 -43.95 15.77
CA SER A 4 -21.54 -43.67 15.41
C SER A 4 -21.59 -42.59 14.31
N ASP A 5 -21.52 -41.33 14.73
CA ASP A 5 -21.31 -40.21 13.80
C ASP A 5 -19.89 -40.33 13.24
N HIS A 6 -19.76 -41.16 12.20
CA HIS A 6 -18.50 -41.18 11.46
C HIS A 6 -18.37 -39.86 10.68
N PRO A 7 -17.24 -39.15 10.80
CA PRO A 7 -17.06 -37.88 10.08
C PRO A 7 -17.24 -38.08 8.56
N VAL A 8 -18.01 -37.20 7.95
CA VAL A 8 -18.35 -37.31 6.52
C VAL A 8 -17.15 -36.94 5.66
N VAL A 9 -16.57 -37.93 4.97
CA VAL A 9 -15.45 -37.71 4.04
C VAL A 9 -15.96 -37.04 2.76
N ARG A 10 -15.29 -35.92 2.37
CA ARG A 10 -15.56 -35.21 1.11
C ARG A 10 -14.61 -35.73 0.05
N PHE A 11 -15.15 -36.27 -1.05
CA PHE A 11 -14.38 -36.83 -2.16
C PHE A 11 -14.44 -35.99 -3.42
N ASP A 12 -15.45 -35.15 -3.58
CA ASP A 12 -15.64 -34.29 -4.73
C ASP A 12 -14.84 -32.98 -4.59
N PRO A 13 -14.37 -32.37 -5.70
CA PRO A 13 -13.55 -31.16 -5.66
C PRO A 13 -14.19 -29.97 -4.95
N VAL A 14 -15.52 -29.83 -5.00
CA VAL A 14 -16.25 -28.71 -4.36
C VAL A 14 -16.27 -28.91 -2.85
N GLY A 15 -16.61 -30.11 -2.38
CA GLY A 15 -16.60 -30.47 -0.96
C GLY A 15 -15.18 -30.40 -0.36
N VAL A 16 -14.17 -30.88 -1.10
CA VAL A 16 -12.76 -30.74 -0.71
C VAL A 16 -12.38 -29.26 -0.53
N ARG A 17 -12.68 -28.40 -1.50
CA ARG A 17 -12.37 -26.96 -1.38
C ARG A 17 -13.14 -26.31 -0.24
N ALA A 18 -14.43 -26.65 -0.06
CA ALA A 18 -15.24 -26.10 1.03
C ALA A 18 -14.60 -26.39 2.39
N LEU A 19 -14.22 -27.65 2.65
CA LEU A 19 -13.56 -28.04 3.90
C LEU A 19 -12.20 -27.37 4.08
N LEU A 20 -11.42 -27.22 3.01
CA LEU A 20 -10.15 -26.51 3.06
C LEU A 20 -10.31 -25.02 3.42
N CYS A 21 -11.47 -24.41 3.15
CA CYS A 21 -11.81 -23.04 3.54
C CYS A 21 -12.24 -22.90 5.02
N GLU A 22 -12.55 -23.99 5.72
CA GLU A 22 -12.90 -24.00 7.15
C GLU A 22 -11.62 -23.91 7.98
N LEU A 23 -11.01 -22.70 8.04
CA LEU A 23 -9.66 -22.48 8.54
C LEU A 23 -9.47 -22.69 10.04
N ASP A 24 -10.52 -22.59 10.81
CA ASP A 24 -10.57 -22.80 12.27
C ASP A 24 -10.59 -24.28 12.68
N GLN A 25 -10.77 -25.18 11.73
CA GLN A 25 -10.77 -26.63 11.95
C GLN A 25 -9.55 -27.29 11.30
N PRO A 26 -9.08 -28.44 11.81
CA PRO A 26 -8.07 -29.24 11.13
C PRO A 26 -8.63 -29.83 9.83
N CYS A 27 -7.73 -30.23 8.94
CA CYS A 27 -8.09 -30.94 7.71
C CYS A 27 -7.23 -32.21 7.62
N TYR A 28 -7.87 -33.38 7.61
CA TYR A 28 -7.23 -34.66 7.39
C TYR A 28 -7.46 -35.15 5.99
N VAL A 29 -6.39 -35.48 5.28
CA VAL A 29 -6.47 -36.19 4.00
C VAL A 29 -6.48 -37.67 4.30
N VAL A 30 -7.49 -38.35 3.82
CA VAL A 30 -7.75 -39.75 4.18
C VAL A 30 -7.94 -40.64 2.96
N ARG A 31 -7.60 -41.92 3.12
CA ARG A 31 -7.98 -42.96 2.17
C ARG A 31 -9.06 -43.83 2.80
N GLN A 32 -10.20 -43.91 2.13
CA GLN A 32 -11.35 -44.77 2.52
C GLN A 32 -11.85 -45.52 1.29
N GLU A 33 -11.96 -46.83 1.35
CA GLU A 33 -12.39 -47.69 0.23
C GLU A 33 -11.62 -47.43 -1.08
N GLY A 34 -10.29 -47.24 -0.98
CA GLY A 34 -9.44 -46.97 -2.13
C GLY A 34 -9.47 -45.52 -2.67
N ARG A 35 -10.44 -44.70 -2.23
CA ARG A 35 -10.60 -43.30 -2.63
C ARG A 35 -9.90 -42.35 -1.67
N ILE A 36 -9.38 -41.23 -2.19
CA ILE A 36 -8.77 -40.18 -1.37
C ILE A 36 -9.79 -39.04 -1.22
N GLY A 37 -10.00 -38.59 0.00
CA GLY A 37 -10.89 -37.48 0.33
C GLY A 37 -10.36 -36.68 1.52
N VAL A 38 -11.14 -35.74 2.01
CA VAL A 38 -10.82 -34.91 3.17
C VAL A 38 -11.93 -34.95 4.21
N VAL A 39 -11.53 -34.76 5.49
CA VAL A 39 -12.44 -34.72 6.63
C VAL A 39 -11.92 -33.75 7.69
N ALA A 40 -12.82 -33.08 8.43
CA ALA A 40 -12.47 -32.10 9.46
C ALA A 40 -12.03 -32.79 10.77
N GLU A 41 -12.60 -33.94 11.08
CA GLU A 41 -12.32 -34.67 12.31
C GLU A 41 -11.37 -35.86 12.05
N HIS A 42 -10.55 -36.19 13.04
CA HIS A 42 -9.67 -37.35 12.93
C HIS A 42 -10.51 -38.64 12.91
N PRO A 43 -10.43 -39.45 11.84
CA PRO A 43 -11.14 -40.71 11.79
C PRO A 43 -10.57 -41.66 12.85
N GLY A 44 -11.33 -41.97 13.87
CA GLY A 44 -10.87 -42.82 14.98
C GLY A 44 -10.32 -44.17 14.53
N ALA A 45 -9.65 -44.89 15.45
CA ALA A 45 -9.17 -46.22 15.22
C ALA A 45 -10.36 -47.14 14.91
N GLY A 46 -10.24 -48.00 13.88
CA GLY A 46 -11.30 -48.94 13.49
C GLY A 46 -12.26 -48.42 12.45
N SER A 47 -12.16 -47.20 11.98
CA SER A 47 -13.04 -46.59 10.93
C SER A 47 -12.83 -47.16 9.52
N GLY A 48 -11.84 -48.02 9.27
CA GLY A 48 -11.43 -48.45 7.93
C GLY A 48 -10.82 -47.34 7.09
N THR A 49 -10.55 -46.17 7.69
CA THR A 49 -10.05 -44.98 7.06
C THR A 49 -8.60 -44.74 7.49
N ARG A 50 -7.70 -44.58 6.49
CA ARG A 50 -6.28 -44.31 6.74
C ARG A 50 -5.99 -42.83 6.52
N VAL A 51 -5.45 -42.15 7.52
CA VAL A 51 -4.91 -40.78 7.42
C VAL A 51 -3.62 -40.81 6.60
N LEU A 52 -3.54 -39.97 5.57
CA LEU A 52 -2.38 -39.81 4.68
C LEU A 52 -1.59 -38.55 5.01
N ALA A 53 -2.28 -37.46 5.35
CA ALA A 53 -1.70 -36.18 5.73
C ALA A 53 -2.69 -35.41 6.60
N ALA A 54 -2.20 -34.41 7.31
CA ALA A 54 -3.03 -33.49 8.08
C ALA A 54 -2.51 -32.05 7.94
N ALA A 55 -3.43 -31.10 8.01
CA ALA A 55 -3.12 -29.69 8.17
C ALA A 55 -3.84 -29.15 9.42
N SER A 56 -3.12 -28.42 10.25
CA SER A 56 -3.66 -27.78 11.44
C SER A 56 -4.61 -26.62 11.11
N PRO A 57 -5.47 -26.18 12.06
CA PRO A 57 -6.14 -24.89 11.98
C PRO A 57 -5.14 -23.76 11.70
N VAL A 58 -5.54 -22.77 10.88
CA VAL A 58 -4.70 -21.63 10.53
C VAL A 58 -5.45 -20.34 10.84
N SER A 59 -5.00 -19.64 11.88
CA SER A 59 -5.54 -18.31 12.19
C SER A 59 -4.89 -17.24 11.30
N THR A 60 -5.68 -16.33 10.76
CA THR A 60 -5.17 -15.15 10.02
C THR A 60 -4.23 -14.29 10.86
N ARG A 61 -4.44 -14.26 12.19
CA ARG A 61 -3.57 -13.54 13.13
C ARG A 61 -2.17 -14.14 13.24
N ALA A 62 -2.04 -15.43 12.98
CA ALA A 62 -0.78 -16.18 13.06
C ALA A 62 0.04 -16.12 11.77
N LEU A 63 -0.46 -15.50 10.72
CA LEU A 63 0.28 -15.32 9.46
C LEU A 63 1.49 -14.40 9.63
N GLY A 64 1.31 -13.30 10.37
CA GLY A 64 2.36 -12.32 10.66
C GLY A 64 2.89 -12.43 12.09
N ALA A 65 3.72 -11.46 12.48
CA ALA A 65 4.35 -11.47 13.80
C ALA A 65 3.41 -10.94 14.90
N PRO A 66 3.27 -11.64 16.05
CA PRO A 66 2.49 -11.15 17.18
C PRO A 66 2.93 -9.78 17.70
N ARG A 67 4.22 -9.43 17.55
CA ARG A 67 4.77 -8.14 17.94
C ARG A 67 4.14 -6.97 17.18
N PHE A 68 3.82 -7.13 15.88
CA PHE A 68 3.12 -6.10 15.10
C PHE A 68 1.72 -5.86 15.66
N LEU A 69 0.98 -6.93 15.93
CA LEU A 69 -0.37 -6.84 16.50
C LEU A 69 -0.38 -6.12 17.86
N ALA A 70 0.53 -6.53 18.75
CA ALA A 70 0.64 -5.95 20.09
C ALA A 70 1.09 -4.48 20.05
N ARG A 71 2.10 -4.16 19.22
CA ARG A 71 2.67 -2.82 19.09
C ARG A 71 1.67 -1.81 18.60
N HIS A 72 0.89 -2.16 17.58
CA HIS A 72 -0.08 -1.26 16.97
C HIS A 72 -1.50 -1.40 17.52
N GLY A 73 -1.76 -2.36 18.41
CA GLY A 73 -3.10 -2.59 18.96
C GLY A 73 -4.11 -3.08 17.91
N VAL A 74 -3.64 -3.73 16.84
CA VAL A 74 -4.48 -4.25 15.76
C VAL A 74 -4.76 -5.74 15.94
N ARG A 75 -5.81 -6.24 15.29
CA ARG A 75 -6.19 -7.65 15.37
C ARG A 75 -5.60 -8.51 14.26
N GLN A 76 -5.14 -7.89 13.17
CA GLN A 76 -4.70 -8.56 11.95
C GLN A 76 -3.36 -8.00 11.46
N PRO A 77 -2.47 -8.82 10.87
CA PRO A 77 -1.18 -8.38 10.35
C PRO A 77 -1.30 -7.74 8.96
N TYR A 78 -2.11 -6.69 8.88
CA TYR A 78 -2.43 -5.97 7.65
C TYR A 78 -2.46 -4.47 7.90
N MET A 79 -1.96 -3.72 6.90
CA MET A 79 -2.05 -2.27 6.85
C MET A 79 -2.50 -1.81 5.46
N ALA A 80 -3.41 -0.85 5.41
CA ALA A 80 -3.58 -0.04 4.21
C ALA A 80 -2.55 1.09 4.24
N GLY A 81 -1.61 1.06 3.29
CA GLY A 81 -0.61 2.09 3.11
C GLY A 81 -1.23 3.41 2.65
N SER A 82 -0.56 4.51 2.95
CA SER A 82 -1.02 5.84 2.54
C SER A 82 -0.99 6.00 1.02
N MET A 83 -2.03 6.63 0.51
CA MET A 83 -2.12 7.12 -0.86
C MET A 83 -2.35 8.63 -0.81
N ALA A 84 -1.43 9.39 -1.42
CA ALA A 84 -1.37 10.85 -1.38
C ALA A 84 -2.67 11.53 -1.85
N GLY A 85 -2.82 12.82 -1.55
CA GLY A 85 -3.96 13.62 -1.98
C GLY A 85 -5.29 13.25 -1.31
N GLY A 86 -5.26 12.54 -0.16
CA GLY A 86 -6.46 12.08 0.53
C GLY A 86 -7.13 10.88 -0.15
N ILE A 87 -6.45 10.19 -1.06
CA ILE A 87 -6.97 8.94 -1.65
C ILE A 87 -7.13 7.87 -0.55
N SER A 88 -6.13 7.72 0.37
CA SER A 88 -6.40 7.08 1.65
C SER A 88 -7.15 8.07 2.53
N SER A 89 -8.46 8.06 2.41
CA SER A 89 -9.40 8.99 3.07
C SER A 89 -9.63 8.67 4.53
N GLU A 90 -10.31 9.57 5.23
CA GLU A 90 -10.78 9.30 6.59
C GLU A 90 -11.74 8.11 6.64
N GLU A 91 -12.61 7.97 5.63
CA GLU A 91 -13.56 6.86 5.50
C GLU A 91 -12.83 5.51 5.40
N LEU A 92 -11.78 5.44 4.58
CA LEU A 92 -10.95 4.25 4.41
C LEU A 92 -10.27 3.88 5.74
N VAL A 93 -9.68 4.86 6.41
CA VAL A 93 -9.00 4.66 7.70
C VAL A 93 -9.99 4.19 8.77
N VAL A 94 -11.16 4.82 8.86
CA VAL A 94 -12.21 4.45 9.83
C VAL A 94 -12.72 3.02 9.59
N ALA A 95 -13.01 2.65 8.34
CA ALA A 95 -13.52 1.32 8.00
C ALA A 95 -12.52 0.23 8.40
N LEU A 96 -11.24 0.41 8.08
CA LEU A 96 -10.19 -0.56 8.38
C LEU A 96 -9.85 -0.63 9.87
N ALA A 97 -9.76 0.51 10.56
CA ALA A 97 -9.50 0.54 12.00
C ALA A 97 -10.60 -0.20 12.79
N ARG A 98 -11.87 0.04 12.46
CA ARG A 98 -13.02 -0.66 13.08
C ARG A 98 -13.00 -2.17 12.83
N SER A 99 -12.44 -2.61 11.71
CA SER A 99 -12.27 -4.02 11.38
C SER A 99 -11.02 -4.65 11.98
N GLY A 100 -10.22 -3.87 12.75
CA GLY A 100 -9.03 -4.35 13.45
C GLY A 100 -7.76 -4.40 12.59
N HIS A 101 -7.71 -3.60 11.53
CA HIS A 101 -6.55 -3.40 10.67
C HIS A 101 -5.91 -2.04 10.95
N LEU A 102 -4.65 -1.88 10.57
CA LEU A 102 -4.02 -0.56 10.53
C LEU A 102 -4.30 0.10 9.18
N ALA A 103 -4.46 1.42 9.18
CA ALA A 103 -4.55 2.19 7.96
C ALA A 103 -3.90 3.57 8.15
N SER A 104 -3.27 4.09 7.09
CA SER A 104 -2.58 5.37 7.11
C SER A 104 -3.33 6.40 6.27
N PHE A 105 -3.65 7.54 6.86
CA PHE A 105 -4.28 8.67 6.16
C PHE A 105 -3.30 9.29 5.17
N GLY A 106 -3.77 9.58 3.95
CA GLY A 106 -2.96 10.09 2.83
C GLY A 106 -2.75 11.60 2.87
N ALA A 107 -2.00 12.11 3.83
CA ALA A 107 -1.82 13.54 4.06
C ALA A 107 -0.96 14.25 3.00
N ALA A 108 -0.04 13.54 2.33
CA ALA A 108 0.86 14.12 1.35
C ALA A 108 0.10 14.85 0.23
N GLY A 109 0.57 16.05 -0.14
CA GLY A 109 -0.03 16.86 -1.21
C GLY A 109 -1.32 17.59 -0.82
N LEU A 110 -1.81 17.44 0.41
CA LEU A 110 -2.96 18.18 0.92
C LEU A 110 -2.54 19.51 1.59
N PRO A 111 -3.37 20.57 1.50
CA PRO A 111 -3.17 21.78 2.28
C PRO A 111 -3.22 21.49 3.80
N ALA A 112 -2.42 22.21 4.60
CA ALA A 112 -2.32 22.02 6.05
C ALA A 112 -3.69 22.04 6.77
N GLY A 113 -4.56 23.00 6.44
CA GLY A 113 -5.90 23.07 7.02
C GLY A 113 -6.78 21.86 6.70
N ARG A 114 -6.60 21.23 5.52
CA ARG A 114 -7.32 20.00 5.18
C ARG A 114 -6.77 18.80 5.97
N VAL A 115 -5.44 18.75 6.16
CA VAL A 115 -4.81 17.73 7.01
C VAL A 115 -5.30 17.88 8.46
N GLU A 116 -5.30 19.09 9.00
CA GLU A 116 -5.77 19.37 10.36
C GLU A 116 -7.23 18.91 10.57
N GLN A 117 -8.12 19.24 9.64
CA GLN A 117 -9.52 18.78 9.67
C GLN A 117 -9.63 17.25 9.69
N ALA A 118 -8.83 16.57 8.85
CA ALA A 118 -8.83 15.12 8.78
C ALA A 118 -8.33 14.47 10.08
N LEU A 119 -7.21 14.95 10.63
CA LEU A 119 -6.66 14.43 11.88
C LEU A 119 -7.64 14.66 13.04
N GLY A 120 -8.27 15.84 13.11
CA GLY A 120 -9.32 16.14 14.08
C GLY A 120 -10.53 15.21 13.97
N ARG A 121 -10.95 14.88 12.75
CA ARG A 121 -12.03 13.91 12.49
C ARG A 121 -11.63 12.50 12.92
N LEU A 122 -10.48 12.01 12.46
CA LEU A 122 -9.99 10.67 12.81
C LEU A 122 -9.86 10.47 14.32
N ARG A 123 -9.35 11.47 15.04
CA ARG A 123 -9.27 11.43 16.50
C ARG A 123 -10.63 11.31 17.17
N ARG A 124 -11.67 11.99 16.65
CA ARG A 124 -13.05 11.89 17.17
C ARG A 124 -13.72 10.55 16.85
N ASP A 125 -13.53 10.07 15.61
CA ASP A 125 -14.20 8.87 15.10
C ASP A 125 -13.54 7.57 15.58
N LEU A 126 -12.26 7.63 15.99
CA LEU A 126 -11.41 6.50 16.40
C LEU A 126 -10.64 6.82 17.71
N PRO A 127 -11.31 7.18 18.81
CA PRO A 127 -10.62 7.62 20.04
C PRO A 127 -9.70 6.54 20.63
N GLU A 128 -10.10 5.27 20.53
CA GLU A 128 -9.38 4.12 21.11
C GLU A 128 -8.79 3.18 20.04
N LEU A 129 -9.07 3.41 18.76
CA LEU A 129 -8.62 2.53 17.68
C LEU A 129 -7.36 3.09 17.00
N PRO A 130 -6.42 2.21 16.61
CA PRO A 130 -5.17 2.63 16.01
C PRO A 130 -5.33 3.05 14.55
N TRP A 131 -4.63 4.10 14.20
CA TRP A 131 -4.47 4.58 12.83
C TRP A 131 -3.14 5.31 12.67
N ALA A 132 -2.71 5.53 11.43
CA ALA A 132 -1.48 6.22 11.10
C ALA A 132 -1.74 7.42 10.18
N CYS A 133 -0.79 8.33 10.14
CA CYS A 133 -0.76 9.45 9.19
C CYS A 133 0.50 9.39 8.33
N ASN A 134 0.36 9.65 7.04
CA ASN A 134 1.50 9.77 6.16
C ASN A 134 2.35 11.00 6.50
N LEU A 135 3.65 10.78 6.63
CA LEU A 135 4.68 11.81 6.70
C LEU A 135 5.61 11.63 5.52
N ILE A 136 5.61 12.58 4.59
CA ILE A 136 6.47 12.53 3.42
C ILE A 136 7.64 13.51 3.57
N HIS A 137 8.82 13.07 3.13
CA HIS A 137 9.97 13.96 2.97
C HIS A 137 9.92 14.60 1.59
N ASP A 138 9.91 15.94 1.55
CA ASP A 138 10.05 16.74 0.33
C ASP A 138 11.24 17.70 0.49
N PRO A 139 12.39 17.41 -0.12
CA PRO A 139 13.55 18.30 -0.06
C PRO A 139 13.28 19.70 -0.61
N ALA A 140 12.29 19.84 -1.50
CA ALA A 140 11.91 21.13 -2.07
C ALA A 140 10.98 21.95 -1.15
N ASP A 141 10.32 21.31 -0.14
CA ASP A 141 9.49 21.99 0.86
C ASP A 141 9.69 21.41 2.27
N PRO A 142 10.86 21.63 2.91
CA PRO A 142 11.08 21.15 4.28
C PRO A 142 10.10 21.72 5.31
N ALA A 143 9.50 22.87 5.01
CA ALA A 143 8.49 23.47 5.87
C ALA A 143 7.18 22.65 5.88
N SER A 144 6.87 21.93 4.81
CA SER A 144 5.71 21.02 4.76
C SER A 144 5.86 19.85 5.72
N GLU A 145 7.05 19.25 5.79
CA GLU A 145 7.36 18.18 6.74
C GLU A 145 7.18 18.67 8.19
N ARG A 146 7.74 19.86 8.52
CA ARG A 146 7.59 20.49 9.84
C ARG A 146 6.13 20.69 10.19
N ARG A 147 5.33 21.31 9.30
CA ARG A 147 3.89 21.54 9.53
C ARG A 147 3.14 20.24 9.79
N THR A 148 3.44 19.18 9.02
CA THR A 148 2.80 17.87 9.20
C THR A 148 3.17 17.25 10.55
N VAL A 149 4.44 17.34 10.97
CA VAL A 149 4.87 16.86 12.29
C VAL A 149 4.20 17.67 13.43
N ASP A 150 4.09 19.00 13.29
CA ASP A 150 3.41 19.84 14.28
C ASP A 150 1.94 19.42 14.42
N LEU A 151 1.24 19.20 13.31
CA LEU A 151 -0.14 18.71 13.32
C LEU A 151 -0.26 17.30 13.96
N CYS A 152 0.65 16.38 13.60
CA CYS A 152 0.67 15.04 14.19
C CYS A 152 0.88 15.09 15.70
N LEU A 153 1.78 15.91 16.20
CA LEU A 153 2.01 16.09 17.63
C LEU A 153 0.81 16.76 18.33
N HIS A 154 0.23 17.81 17.73
CA HIS A 154 -0.94 18.51 18.25
C HIS A 154 -2.15 17.57 18.37
N HIS A 155 -2.43 16.79 17.35
CA HIS A 155 -3.54 15.83 17.32
C HIS A 155 -3.22 14.49 17.99
N GLN A 156 -2.03 14.33 18.59
CA GLN A 156 -1.59 13.12 19.26
C GLN A 156 -1.67 11.87 18.36
N VAL A 157 -1.27 12.02 17.11
CA VAL A 157 -1.17 10.90 16.16
C VAL A 157 -0.11 9.93 16.65
N ALA A 158 -0.53 8.72 17.03
CA ALA A 158 0.34 7.74 17.68
C ALA A 158 1.27 6.98 16.70
N CYS A 159 1.02 7.08 15.40
CA CYS A 159 1.80 6.39 14.37
C CYS A 159 1.92 7.24 13.10
N VAL A 160 3.14 7.38 12.56
CA VAL A 160 3.36 7.95 11.23
C VAL A 160 3.92 6.89 10.29
N GLU A 161 3.50 6.95 9.02
CA GLU A 161 4.09 6.21 7.91
C GLU A 161 5.05 7.15 7.18
N ALA A 162 6.36 6.98 7.43
CA ALA A 162 7.42 7.79 6.87
C ALA A 162 7.75 7.33 5.45
N SER A 163 7.56 8.22 4.45
CA SER A 163 7.71 7.92 3.02
C SER A 163 8.71 8.88 2.38
N ALA A 164 9.46 8.41 1.39
CA ALA A 164 10.45 9.16 0.63
C ALA A 164 11.67 9.65 1.44
N PHE A 165 11.89 9.16 2.64
CA PHE A 165 13.07 9.46 3.43
C PHE A 165 14.26 8.62 2.96
N LEU A 166 15.29 9.24 2.45
CA LEU A 166 16.57 8.57 2.15
C LEU A 166 17.49 8.53 3.38
N GLN A 167 17.31 9.47 4.31
CA GLN A 167 18.02 9.57 5.59
C GLN A 167 17.12 10.25 6.62
N PRO A 168 17.42 10.13 7.93
CA PRO A 168 16.67 10.81 8.98
C PRO A 168 16.71 12.33 8.85
N THR A 169 15.57 12.98 9.11
CA THR A 169 15.48 14.44 9.21
C THR A 169 15.25 14.86 10.65
N ALA A 170 15.53 16.11 10.99
CA ALA A 170 15.30 16.67 12.31
C ALA A 170 13.80 16.56 12.72
N GLU A 171 12.87 16.73 11.76
CA GLU A 171 11.44 16.68 12.04
C GLU A 171 10.97 15.26 12.35
N LEU A 172 11.40 14.25 11.59
CA LEU A 172 11.10 12.85 11.88
C LEU A 172 11.67 12.41 13.23
N VAL A 173 12.92 12.80 13.53
CA VAL A 173 13.57 12.52 14.83
C VAL A 173 12.82 13.21 15.97
N ARG A 174 12.37 14.45 15.78
CA ARG A 174 11.54 15.18 16.75
C ARG A 174 10.22 14.46 17.03
N TYR A 175 9.52 14.03 15.99
CA TYR A 175 8.28 13.25 16.15
C TYR A 175 8.54 11.99 16.98
N ARG A 176 9.58 11.22 16.63
CA ARG A 176 9.96 10.00 17.36
C ARG A 176 10.27 10.28 18.82
N ALA A 177 11.16 11.23 19.08
CA ALA A 177 11.66 11.55 20.43
C ALA A 177 10.56 12.08 21.35
N ALA A 178 9.64 12.92 20.84
CA ALA A 178 8.54 13.51 21.61
C ALA A 178 7.62 12.46 22.27
N GLY A 179 7.54 11.25 21.71
CA GLY A 179 6.71 10.15 22.25
C GLY A 179 7.45 9.19 23.18
N LEU A 180 8.74 9.40 23.46
CA LEU A 180 9.52 8.48 24.29
C LEU A 180 9.39 8.81 25.77
N ARG A 181 9.28 7.77 26.58
CA ARG A 181 9.21 7.85 28.06
C ARG A 181 9.99 6.69 28.67
N GLY A 182 10.75 6.96 29.73
CA GLY A 182 11.40 5.91 30.51
C GLY A 182 10.39 5.15 31.36
N ALA A 183 10.54 3.84 31.47
CA ALA A 183 9.80 3.00 32.40
C ALA A 183 10.64 2.68 33.66
N PRO A 184 10.01 2.34 34.80
CA PRO A 184 10.74 2.04 36.05
C PRO A 184 11.71 0.85 35.94
N ASP A 185 11.47 -0.08 35.03
CA ASP A 185 12.33 -1.23 34.73
C ASP A 185 13.48 -0.89 33.79
N GLY A 186 13.63 0.37 33.40
CA GLY A 186 14.63 0.85 32.45
C GLY A 186 14.26 0.66 30.98
N ALA A 187 13.09 0.10 30.65
CA ALA A 187 12.60 0.04 29.28
C ALA A 187 12.25 1.42 28.73
N VAL A 188 12.19 1.54 27.42
CA VAL A 188 11.75 2.77 26.74
C VAL A 188 10.37 2.55 26.15
N HIS A 189 9.37 3.28 26.65
CA HIS A 189 8.04 3.32 26.06
C HIS A 189 7.98 4.23 24.84
N THR A 190 7.38 3.75 23.76
CA THR A 190 7.20 4.49 22.51
C THR A 190 5.74 4.88 22.34
N GLY A 191 5.42 6.16 22.55
CA GLY A 191 4.09 6.72 22.26
C GLY A 191 3.92 7.10 20.79
N ASN A 192 4.98 7.62 20.16
CA ASN A 192 4.99 8.01 18.74
C ASN A 192 5.74 6.96 17.91
N ARG A 193 5.00 6.15 17.17
CA ARG A 193 5.56 5.06 16.36
C ARG A 193 5.89 5.53 14.96
N VAL A 194 6.92 4.94 14.38
CA VAL A 194 7.35 5.21 13.00
C VAL A 194 7.35 3.90 12.23
N ILE A 195 6.58 3.86 11.13
CA ILE A 195 6.65 2.82 10.11
C ILE A 195 7.36 3.43 8.90
N ALA A 196 8.58 2.97 8.61
CA ALA A 196 9.37 3.50 7.51
C ALA A 196 9.13 2.71 6.22
N LYS A 197 8.66 3.37 5.15
CA LYS A 197 8.59 2.78 3.81
C LYS A 197 9.94 2.92 3.13
N VAL A 198 10.56 1.80 2.79
CA VAL A 198 11.88 1.76 2.16
C VAL A 198 11.94 0.76 1.02
N SER A 199 12.71 1.09 -0.01
CA SER A 199 12.97 0.21 -1.16
C SER A 199 14.41 -0.31 -1.21
N GLN A 200 15.31 0.23 -0.34
CA GLN A 200 16.73 -0.08 -0.39
C GLN A 200 17.31 -0.41 0.99
N PRO A 201 18.23 -1.41 1.09
CA PRO A 201 18.87 -1.78 2.34
C PRO A 201 19.66 -0.64 2.99
N SER A 202 20.33 0.22 2.21
CA SER A 202 21.07 1.39 2.71
C SER A 202 20.18 2.38 3.45
N THR A 203 18.97 2.59 2.96
CA THR A 203 17.97 3.43 3.63
C THR A 203 17.43 2.73 4.89
N ALA A 204 17.17 1.41 4.82
CA ALA A 204 16.71 0.64 5.96
C ALA A 204 17.67 0.70 7.16
N GLU A 205 18.99 0.74 6.91
CA GLU A 205 19.98 0.85 7.98
C GLU A 205 19.79 2.06 8.88
N PHE A 206 19.41 3.21 8.33
CA PHE A 206 19.13 4.41 9.13
C PHE A 206 17.94 4.20 10.07
N PHE A 207 16.92 3.47 9.63
CA PHE A 207 15.71 3.24 10.42
C PHE A 207 15.86 2.10 11.45
N LEU A 208 16.79 1.19 11.20
CA LEU A 208 17.15 0.13 12.16
C LEU A 208 18.07 0.64 13.29
N ARG A 209 18.70 1.80 13.10
CA ARG A 209 19.60 2.38 14.10
C ARG A 209 18.90 3.48 14.91
N PRO A 210 19.44 3.84 16.07
CA PRO A 210 19.03 5.06 16.76
C PRO A 210 19.20 6.28 15.86
N PRO A 211 18.42 7.36 16.10
CA PRO A 211 18.64 8.63 15.42
C PRO A 211 20.08 9.11 15.53
N PRO A 212 20.62 9.82 14.50
CA PRO A 212 21.96 10.40 14.55
C PRO A 212 22.15 11.30 15.78
N ALA A 213 23.28 11.12 16.48
CA ALA A 213 23.57 11.85 17.72
C ALA A 213 23.61 13.37 17.50
N GLU A 214 24.08 13.81 16.34
CA GLU A 214 24.12 15.22 15.96
C GLU A 214 22.72 15.84 15.92
N LEU A 215 21.75 15.15 15.33
CA LEU A 215 20.36 15.61 15.29
C LEU A 215 19.71 15.65 16.68
N LEU A 216 20.00 14.66 17.53
CA LEU A 216 19.50 14.65 18.91
C LEU A 216 20.06 15.81 19.72
N THR A 217 21.36 16.06 19.60
CA THR A 217 22.06 17.17 20.28
C THR A 217 21.51 18.52 19.82
N GLU A 218 21.36 18.70 18.51
CA GLU A 218 20.84 19.94 17.93
C GLU A 218 19.39 20.20 18.38
N LEU A 219 18.51 19.19 18.30
CA LEU A 219 17.10 19.32 18.72
C LEU A 219 16.97 19.63 20.22
N ALA A 220 17.80 19.00 21.07
CA ALA A 220 17.82 19.28 22.49
C ALA A 220 18.33 20.70 22.79
N HIS A 221 19.38 21.14 22.12
CA HIS A 221 19.92 22.50 22.26
C HIS A 221 18.92 23.57 21.81
N GLN A 222 18.14 23.29 20.76
CA GLN A 222 17.05 24.14 20.29
C GLN A 222 15.79 24.10 21.19
N GLY A 223 15.77 23.28 22.23
CA GLY A 223 14.61 23.08 23.10
C GLY A 223 13.40 22.41 22.40
N ARG A 224 13.61 21.75 21.27
CA ARG A 224 12.58 21.07 20.49
C ARG A 224 12.27 19.65 20.97
N ILE A 225 13.19 19.06 21.73
CA ILE A 225 13.07 17.85 22.54
C ILE A 225 13.76 18.09 23.89
N THR A 226 13.42 17.31 24.91
CA THR A 226 14.12 17.38 26.20
C THR A 226 15.44 16.59 26.17
N ALA A 227 16.36 16.85 27.11
CA ALA A 227 17.57 16.07 27.28
C ALA A 227 17.24 14.57 27.54
N GLU A 228 16.23 14.29 28.38
CA GLU A 228 15.75 12.94 28.64
C GLU A 228 15.26 12.25 27.34
N GLN A 229 14.47 12.94 26.52
CA GLN A 229 14.01 12.42 25.23
C GLN A 229 15.18 12.11 24.28
N ALA A 230 16.23 12.93 24.26
CA ALA A 230 17.43 12.68 23.47
C ALA A 230 18.16 11.41 23.94
N GLU A 231 18.33 11.25 25.28
CA GLU A 231 18.95 10.06 25.87
C GLU A 231 18.13 8.79 25.58
N LEU A 232 16.81 8.85 25.70
CA LEU A 232 15.94 7.72 25.39
C LEU A 232 15.98 7.36 23.90
N ALA A 233 16.00 8.37 23.01
CA ALA A 233 16.07 8.17 21.57
C ALA A 233 17.38 7.51 21.12
N ALA A 234 18.49 7.79 21.80
CA ALA A 234 19.78 7.12 21.54
C ALA A 234 19.77 5.60 21.87
N ARG A 235 18.76 5.10 22.58
CA ARG A 235 18.63 3.70 23.04
C ARG A 235 17.69 2.87 22.20
N VAL A 236 16.90 3.46 21.30
CA VAL A 236 15.88 2.79 20.48
C VAL A 236 16.12 3.02 19.01
N ALA A 237 15.66 2.11 18.16
CA ALA A 237 15.67 2.32 16.73
C ALA A 237 14.78 3.52 16.33
N LEU A 238 15.11 4.18 15.23
CA LEU A 238 14.31 5.29 14.70
C LEU A 238 12.91 4.82 14.29
N ALA A 239 12.81 3.63 13.67
CA ALA A 239 11.53 3.04 13.32
C ALA A 239 11.16 1.88 14.26
N ASP A 240 9.86 1.67 14.42
CA ASP A 240 9.28 0.49 15.06
C ASP A 240 9.10 -0.64 14.04
N ASP A 241 8.74 -0.28 12.81
CA ASP A 241 8.57 -1.20 11.70
C ASP A 241 9.10 -0.59 10.40
N ILE A 242 9.56 -1.45 9.51
CA ILE A 242 9.96 -1.11 8.15
C ILE A 242 9.02 -1.82 7.18
N THR A 243 8.38 -1.07 6.30
CA THR A 243 7.66 -1.62 5.15
C THR A 243 8.60 -1.66 3.95
N VAL A 244 8.92 -2.86 3.47
CA VAL A 244 9.69 -3.05 2.24
C VAL A 244 8.78 -2.77 1.05
N GLU A 245 9.02 -1.66 0.35
CA GLU A 245 8.25 -1.27 -0.81
C GLU A 245 8.89 -1.83 -2.08
N ALA A 246 8.27 -2.86 -2.64
CA ALA A 246 8.65 -3.46 -3.91
C ALA A 246 7.94 -2.78 -5.09
N ASP A 247 7.80 -3.46 -6.24
CA ASP A 247 7.10 -2.93 -7.42
C ASP A 247 5.65 -2.55 -7.08
N SER A 248 5.37 -1.25 -7.10
CA SER A 248 4.11 -0.65 -6.63
C SER A 248 3.66 0.49 -7.55
N ALA A 249 2.43 0.98 -7.36
CA ALA A 249 1.96 2.19 -7.99
C ALA A 249 2.66 3.44 -7.43
N GLY A 250 2.73 4.50 -8.23
CA GLY A 250 3.41 5.74 -7.85
C GLY A 250 4.93 5.64 -7.95
N HIS A 251 5.64 6.30 -7.04
CA HIS A 251 7.10 6.19 -6.97
C HIS A 251 7.49 4.75 -6.64
N THR A 252 8.32 4.15 -7.49
CA THR A 252 8.76 2.76 -7.31
C THR A 252 10.09 2.51 -8.02
N ASP A 253 10.97 1.77 -7.37
CA ASP A 253 12.19 1.23 -7.98
C ASP A 253 11.91 -0.03 -8.83
N ARG A 254 10.66 -0.50 -8.88
CA ARG A 254 10.22 -1.73 -9.56
C ARG A 254 11.04 -2.97 -9.18
N ARG A 255 11.54 -3.02 -7.96
CA ARG A 255 12.31 -4.16 -7.47
C ARG A 255 11.37 -5.30 -7.06
N PRO A 256 11.70 -6.55 -7.39
CA PRO A 256 10.88 -7.69 -7.00
C PRO A 256 10.86 -7.89 -5.49
N LEU A 257 9.67 -8.10 -4.90
CA LEU A 257 9.51 -8.36 -3.47
C LEU A 257 10.33 -9.56 -2.99
N VAL A 258 10.41 -10.60 -3.82
CA VAL A 258 11.16 -11.85 -3.52
C VAL A 258 12.66 -11.64 -3.31
N THR A 259 13.22 -10.54 -3.81
CA THR A 259 14.62 -10.18 -3.59
C THR A 259 14.80 -9.14 -2.48
N GLN A 260 13.90 -8.17 -2.36
CA GLN A 260 14.07 -7.07 -1.42
C GLN A 260 13.72 -7.46 0.01
N LEU A 261 12.61 -8.17 0.20
CA LEU A 261 12.14 -8.54 1.54
C LEU A 261 13.17 -9.38 2.31
N PRO A 262 13.74 -10.46 1.76
CA PRO A 262 14.76 -11.24 2.46
C PRO A 262 16.03 -10.46 2.78
N LEU A 263 16.43 -9.51 1.93
CA LEU A 263 17.62 -8.68 2.18
C LEU A 263 17.44 -7.77 3.40
N ILE A 264 16.27 -7.15 3.55
CA ILE A 264 15.97 -6.27 4.68
C ILE A 264 15.73 -7.07 5.95
N ILE A 265 15.09 -8.24 5.87
CA ILE A 265 14.97 -9.18 7.00
C ILE A 265 16.37 -9.59 7.49
N ALA A 266 17.27 -10.00 6.59
CA ALA A 266 18.63 -10.38 6.95
C ALA A 266 19.43 -9.21 7.55
N LEU A 267 19.17 -7.96 7.14
CA LEU A 267 19.75 -6.78 7.75
C LEU A 267 19.26 -6.59 9.19
N ARG A 268 17.94 -6.67 9.43
CA ARG A 268 17.34 -6.63 10.77
C ARG A 268 17.91 -7.74 11.67
N ASP A 269 18.04 -8.96 11.13
CA ASP A 269 18.55 -10.11 11.91
C ASP A 269 20.03 -9.95 12.30
N ARG A 270 20.84 -9.28 11.46
CA ARG A 270 22.21 -8.89 11.84
C ARG A 270 22.23 -7.89 12.99
N GLU A 271 21.32 -6.92 13.00
CA GLU A 271 21.18 -6.00 14.14
C GLU A 271 20.75 -6.75 15.42
N ALA A 272 19.85 -7.72 15.30
CA ALA A 272 19.46 -8.59 16.42
C ALA A 272 20.63 -9.43 16.96
N ALA A 273 21.40 -10.06 16.09
CA ALA A 273 22.58 -10.85 16.45
C ALA A 273 23.68 -10.01 17.13
N ALA A 274 23.75 -8.72 16.80
CA ALA A 274 24.66 -7.76 17.43
C ALA A 274 24.11 -7.15 18.73
N GLY A 275 22.93 -7.56 19.20
CA GLY A 275 22.29 -7.02 20.41
C GLY A 275 21.85 -5.56 20.27
N ARG A 276 21.64 -5.07 19.04
CA ARG A 276 21.29 -3.68 18.78
C ARG A 276 19.76 -3.48 18.73
N PRO A 277 19.28 -2.26 18.98
CA PRO A 277 17.83 -1.95 18.98
C PRO A 277 17.10 -2.34 17.71
N GLY A 278 17.76 -2.29 16.55
CA GLY A 278 17.20 -2.66 15.25
C GLY A 278 16.67 -4.07 15.14
N GLY A 279 17.13 -4.99 15.97
CA GLY A 279 16.63 -6.37 16.04
C GLY A 279 15.17 -6.50 16.49
N ALA A 280 14.65 -5.49 17.19
CA ALA A 280 13.25 -5.42 17.61
C ALA A 280 12.31 -4.86 16.52
N VAL A 281 12.84 -4.29 15.45
CA VAL A 281 12.06 -3.67 14.36
C VAL A 281 11.32 -4.73 13.56
N GLY A 282 10.03 -4.51 13.30
CA GLY A 282 9.23 -5.36 12.43
C GLY A 282 9.54 -5.12 10.95
N VAL A 283 9.38 -6.14 10.11
CA VAL A 283 9.59 -6.00 8.66
C VAL A 283 8.34 -6.46 7.92
N GLY A 284 7.61 -5.53 7.32
CA GLY A 284 6.43 -5.77 6.50
C GLY A 284 6.73 -5.74 5.01
N ALA A 285 5.79 -6.22 4.21
CA ALA A 285 5.90 -6.31 2.77
C ALA A 285 4.85 -5.47 2.06
N ALA A 286 5.27 -4.66 1.07
CA ALA A 286 4.42 -3.90 0.17
C ALA A 286 4.86 -4.09 -1.29
N GLY A 287 3.94 -3.81 -2.23
CA GLY A 287 4.19 -3.94 -3.67
C GLY A 287 3.81 -5.32 -4.20
N GLY A 288 3.02 -5.34 -5.28
CA GLY A 288 2.54 -6.55 -5.94
C GLY A 288 1.48 -7.35 -5.17
N ILE A 289 1.08 -6.94 -3.96
CA ILE A 289 0.14 -7.68 -3.13
C ILE A 289 -1.30 -7.30 -3.49
N GLY A 290 -1.90 -8.08 -4.39
CA GLY A 290 -3.28 -7.90 -4.85
C GLY A 290 -4.11 -9.18 -4.80
N THR A 291 -3.53 -10.32 -4.39
CA THR A 291 -4.21 -11.61 -4.34
C THR A 291 -3.85 -12.38 -3.06
N PRO A 292 -4.71 -13.35 -2.64
CA PRO A 292 -4.39 -14.25 -1.55
C PRO A 292 -3.05 -14.96 -1.67
N GLN A 293 -2.67 -15.37 -2.89
CA GLN A 293 -1.40 -16.03 -3.17
C GLN A 293 -0.21 -15.08 -2.92
N ALA A 294 -0.32 -13.82 -3.38
CA ALA A 294 0.72 -12.82 -3.14
C ALA A 294 0.87 -12.51 -1.65
N ALA A 295 -0.25 -12.39 -0.92
CA ALA A 295 -0.26 -12.22 0.53
C ALA A 295 0.41 -13.41 1.25
N PHE A 296 0.04 -14.64 0.88
CA PHE A 296 0.69 -15.85 1.41
C PHE A 296 2.20 -15.86 1.11
N GLY A 297 2.60 -15.53 -0.12
CA GLY A 297 4.02 -15.47 -0.51
C GLY A 297 4.82 -14.49 0.35
N ALA A 298 4.27 -13.31 0.67
CA ALA A 298 4.91 -12.34 1.55
C ALA A 298 5.11 -12.89 2.97
N PHE A 299 4.09 -13.51 3.56
CA PHE A 299 4.21 -14.15 4.89
C PHE A 299 5.16 -15.35 4.88
N ALA A 300 5.14 -16.17 3.83
CA ALA A 300 6.03 -17.31 3.67
C ALA A 300 7.51 -16.91 3.56
N MET A 301 7.78 -15.70 3.07
CA MET A 301 9.13 -15.10 3.04
C MET A 301 9.53 -14.45 4.37
N GLY A 302 8.65 -14.42 5.38
CA GLY A 302 8.93 -13.90 6.71
C GLY A 302 8.46 -12.48 6.99
N ALA A 303 7.52 -11.94 6.20
CA ALA A 303 6.91 -10.65 6.52
C ALA A 303 6.14 -10.69 7.84
N ASP A 304 6.36 -9.69 8.69
CA ASP A 304 5.64 -9.52 9.95
C ASP A 304 4.20 -9.03 9.72
N TYR A 305 3.96 -8.31 8.62
CA TYR A 305 2.66 -7.82 8.16
C TYR A 305 2.71 -7.52 6.65
N ILE A 306 1.55 -7.36 6.04
CA ILE A 306 1.44 -6.95 4.64
C ILE A 306 0.82 -5.56 4.51
N VAL A 307 1.21 -4.84 3.46
CA VAL A 307 0.68 -3.51 3.13
C VAL A 307 0.13 -3.51 1.72
N THR A 308 -1.08 -2.98 1.53
CA THR A 308 -1.69 -2.78 0.22
C THR A 308 -2.00 -1.32 -0.02
N GLY A 309 -1.89 -0.88 -1.26
CA GLY A 309 -2.21 0.48 -1.71
C GLY A 309 -3.15 0.45 -2.91
N SER A 310 -2.66 0.06 -4.10
CA SER A 310 -3.39 0.14 -5.37
C SER A 310 -4.81 -0.44 -5.32
N ILE A 311 -4.99 -1.61 -4.73
CA ILE A 311 -6.32 -2.26 -4.65
C ILE A 311 -7.29 -1.48 -3.77
N ASN A 312 -6.79 -0.79 -2.75
CA ASN A 312 -7.60 0.05 -1.86
C ASN A 312 -8.08 1.33 -2.56
N GLN A 313 -7.35 1.82 -3.59
CA GLN A 313 -7.76 3.00 -4.36
C GLN A 313 -9.08 2.77 -5.12
N ALA A 314 -9.39 1.52 -5.50
CA ALA A 314 -10.64 1.15 -6.16
C ALA A 314 -11.77 0.80 -5.18
N CYS A 315 -11.56 0.94 -3.87
CA CYS A 315 -12.58 0.66 -2.85
C CYS A 315 -13.58 1.82 -2.71
N VAL A 316 -14.77 1.49 -2.21
CA VAL A 316 -15.85 2.46 -1.97
C VAL A 316 -15.39 3.61 -1.09
N GLU A 317 -14.62 3.31 -0.05
CA GLU A 317 -14.15 4.28 0.95
C GLU A 317 -12.99 5.17 0.46
N ALA A 318 -12.32 4.83 -0.64
CA ALA A 318 -11.20 5.63 -1.14
C ALA A 318 -11.64 7.02 -1.62
N GLY A 319 -10.83 8.03 -1.29
CA GLY A 319 -11.07 9.45 -1.61
C GLY A 319 -10.72 9.80 -3.06
N THR A 320 -11.16 8.99 -4.03
CA THR A 320 -11.00 9.26 -5.45
C THR A 320 -12.35 9.18 -6.17
N SER A 321 -12.42 9.71 -7.40
CA SER A 321 -13.68 9.79 -8.13
C SER A 321 -14.20 8.41 -8.58
N PRO A 322 -15.53 8.25 -8.74
CA PRO A 322 -16.11 7.04 -9.31
C PRO A 322 -15.51 6.68 -10.67
N ALA A 323 -15.27 7.68 -11.53
CA ALA A 323 -14.65 7.48 -12.84
C ALA A 323 -13.24 6.84 -12.76
N VAL A 324 -12.45 7.19 -11.75
CA VAL A 324 -11.15 6.57 -11.51
C VAL A 324 -11.31 5.15 -11.00
N LYS A 325 -12.27 4.88 -10.11
CA LYS A 325 -12.54 3.52 -9.60
C LYS A 325 -12.96 2.58 -10.73
N ASP A 326 -13.81 3.04 -11.65
CA ASP A 326 -14.20 2.30 -12.85
C ASP A 326 -12.99 1.98 -13.74
N MET A 327 -12.14 2.99 -14.03
CA MET A 327 -10.94 2.80 -14.84
C MET A 327 -9.96 1.80 -14.20
N LEU A 328 -9.82 1.84 -12.88
CA LEU A 328 -8.99 0.89 -12.13
C LEU A 328 -9.57 -0.52 -12.13
N ALA A 329 -10.89 -0.66 -12.06
CA ALA A 329 -11.57 -1.96 -12.09
C ALA A 329 -11.42 -2.68 -13.45
N GLU A 330 -11.18 -1.92 -14.51
CA GLU A 330 -10.93 -2.45 -15.86
C GLU A 330 -9.45 -2.73 -16.15
N ALA A 331 -8.51 -2.35 -15.25
CA ALA A 331 -7.09 -2.46 -15.50
C ALA A 331 -6.62 -3.92 -15.61
N GLY A 332 -5.97 -4.25 -16.73
CA GLY A 332 -5.32 -5.54 -17.00
C GLY A 332 -3.78 -5.47 -16.86
N PRO A 333 -3.08 -6.61 -17.08
CA PRO A 333 -1.63 -6.70 -16.88
C PRO A 333 -0.78 -5.75 -17.73
N GLY A 334 -1.29 -5.32 -18.89
CA GLY A 334 -0.59 -4.40 -19.78
C GLY A 334 -1.00 -2.93 -19.63
N ASP A 335 -1.83 -2.56 -18.66
CA ASP A 335 -2.52 -1.27 -18.62
C ASP A 335 -1.85 -0.22 -17.72
N TYR A 336 -0.62 -0.43 -17.27
CA TYR A 336 0.17 0.55 -16.55
C TYR A 336 1.48 0.88 -17.28
N ALA A 337 2.04 2.06 -16.98
CA ALA A 337 3.27 2.58 -17.60
C ALA A 337 4.01 3.49 -16.62
N MET A 338 5.29 3.70 -16.89
CA MET A 338 6.08 4.72 -16.21
C MET A 338 5.82 6.08 -16.88
N ALA A 339 5.75 7.13 -16.06
CA ALA A 339 5.58 8.50 -16.49
C ALA A 339 6.37 9.44 -15.55
N PRO A 340 6.90 10.57 -16.04
CA PRO A 340 7.61 11.54 -15.22
C PRO A 340 6.80 12.00 -14.00
N ALA A 341 7.43 11.99 -12.83
CA ALA A 341 6.87 12.46 -11.58
C ALA A 341 6.81 14.00 -11.55
N ALA A 342 5.75 14.57 -10.97
CA ALA A 342 5.61 16.02 -10.87
C ALA A 342 6.59 16.65 -9.86
N ASP A 343 6.84 15.99 -8.76
CA ASP A 343 7.70 16.44 -7.65
C ASP A 343 9.21 16.32 -7.95
N MET A 344 9.59 15.33 -8.76
CA MET A 344 10.98 15.03 -9.13
C MET A 344 11.22 15.14 -10.65
N PHE A 345 10.48 16.02 -11.32
CA PHE A 345 10.44 16.15 -12.76
C PHE A 345 11.82 16.46 -13.36
N GLU A 346 12.53 17.43 -12.80
CA GLU A 346 13.83 17.86 -13.28
C GLU A 346 14.91 16.78 -13.14
N MET A 347 14.75 15.87 -12.18
CA MET A 347 15.63 14.72 -11.96
C MET A 347 15.33 13.53 -12.87
N GLY A 348 14.21 13.57 -13.61
CA GLY A 348 13.81 12.49 -14.51
C GLY A 348 13.37 11.21 -13.78
N ILE A 349 12.85 11.35 -12.57
CA ILE A 349 12.29 10.24 -11.81
C ILE A 349 10.86 9.99 -12.28
N ASP A 350 10.53 8.72 -12.46
CA ASP A 350 9.24 8.27 -12.96
C ASP A 350 8.35 7.71 -11.85
N VAL A 351 7.05 7.75 -12.13
CA VAL A 351 5.99 7.10 -11.34
C VAL A 351 5.22 6.09 -12.17
N GLN A 352 4.72 5.03 -11.53
CA GLN A 352 3.92 4.00 -12.19
C GLN A 352 2.43 4.39 -12.14
N VAL A 353 1.81 4.48 -13.32
CA VAL A 353 0.45 5.01 -13.51
C VAL A 353 -0.35 4.16 -14.50
N LEU A 354 -1.67 4.29 -14.43
CA LEU A 354 -2.58 3.71 -15.43
C LEU A 354 -2.39 4.40 -16.78
N LYS A 355 -2.31 3.61 -17.87
CA LYS A 355 -2.32 4.12 -19.25
C LYS A 355 -3.63 3.85 -19.98
N ARG A 356 -4.44 2.88 -19.53
CA ARG A 356 -5.74 2.59 -20.13
C ARG A 356 -6.72 3.72 -19.88
N GLY A 357 -7.35 4.20 -20.95
CA GLY A 357 -8.41 5.23 -20.87
C GLY A 357 -7.92 6.66 -20.58
N THR A 358 -6.61 6.90 -20.54
CA THR A 358 -5.98 8.22 -20.36
C THR A 358 -4.79 8.40 -21.31
N LEU A 359 -4.50 9.63 -21.67
CA LEU A 359 -3.34 10.03 -22.48
C LEU A 359 -2.18 10.53 -21.60
N PHE A 360 -2.37 10.57 -20.28
CA PHE A 360 -1.43 11.17 -19.34
C PHE A 360 0.00 10.65 -19.50
N PRO A 361 0.30 9.33 -19.53
CA PRO A 361 1.68 8.85 -19.58
C PRO A 361 2.42 9.36 -20.84
N GLY A 362 1.75 9.33 -21.98
CA GLY A 362 2.33 9.84 -23.25
C GLY A 362 2.53 11.37 -23.25
N ARG A 363 1.61 12.11 -22.63
CA ARG A 363 1.73 13.57 -22.48
C ARG A 363 2.87 13.95 -21.53
N ALA A 364 2.96 13.29 -20.39
CA ALA A 364 4.02 13.51 -19.41
C ALA A 364 5.41 13.22 -20.00
N ALA A 365 5.56 12.08 -20.70
CA ALA A 365 6.81 11.73 -21.37
C ALA A 365 7.18 12.74 -22.46
N TRP A 366 6.18 13.23 -23.22
CA TRP A 366 6.40 14.26 -24.22
C TRP A 366 6.83 15.61 -23.60
N LEU A 367 6.20 16.03 -22.50
CA LEU A 367 6.60 17.24 -21.75
C LEU A 367 8.02 17.13 -21.22
N TYR A 368 8.40 15.96 -20.69
CA TYR A 368 9.76 15.72 -20.21
C TYR A 368 10.79 15.76 -21.34
N ARG A 369 10.46 15.24 -22.52
CA ARG A 369 11.31 15.36 -23.71
C ARG A 369 11.51 16.82 -24.11
N LEU A 370 10.43 17.62 -24.20
CA LEU A 370 10.52 19.05 -24.47
C LEU A 370 11.42 19.77 -23.45
N TYR A 371 11.25 19.45 -22.16
CA TYR A 371 12.12 19.98 -21.11
C TYR A 371 13.57 19.61 -21.33
N ARG A 372 13.89 18.40 -21.76
CA ARG A 372 15.25 17.96 -22.02
C ARG A 372 15.89 18.65 -23.24
N GLU A 373 15.11 18.82 -24.30
CA GLU A 373 15.61 19.27 -25.62
C GLU A 373 15.68 20.78 -25.76
N HIS A 374 14.88 21.56 -25.00
CA HIS A 374 14.78 23.02 -25.16
C HIS A 374 15.19 23.77 -23.89
N ALA A 375 15.74 24.98 -24.06
CA ALA A 375 16.20 25.81 -22.95
C ALA A 375 15.07 26.62 -22.30
N SER A 376 13.98 26.91 -23.05
CA SER A 376 12.87 27.74 -22.60
C SER A 376 11.57 27.36 -23.31
N LEU A 377 10.43 27.93 -22.86
CA LEU A 377 9.14 27.81 -23.55
C LEU A 377 9.16 28.56 -24.89
N GLU A 378 9.94 29.62 -24.97
CA GLU A 378 10.09 30.47 -26.15
C GLU A 378 10.89 29.78 -27.27
N ASP A 379 11.73 28.78 -26.92
CA ASP A 379 12.53 27.98 -27.87
C ASP A 379 11.74 26.82 -28.48
N LEU A 380 10.49 26.60 -28.04
CA LEU A 380 9.67 25.52 -28.57
C LEU A 380 9.32 25.74 -30.04
N PRO A 381 9.40 24.71 -30.90
CA PRO A 381 8.86 24.79 -32.26
C PRO A 381 7.39 25.18 -32.24
N ALA A 382 6.96 25.95 -33.21
CA ALA A 382 5.56 26.46 -33.31
C ALA A 382 4.53 25.31 -33.27
N SER A 383 4.85 24.15 -33.84
CA SER A 383 4.01 22.95 -33.80
C SER A 383 3.87 22.38 -32.39
N ASP A 384 4.97 22.34 -31.60
CA ASP A 384 4.98 21.84 -30.23
C ASP A 384 4.30 22.84 -29.28
N LEU A 385 4.52 24.14 -29.46
CA LEU A 385 3.82 25.19 -28.73
C LEU A 385 2.30 25.10 -28.95
N LYS A 386 1.86 24.99 -30.21
CA LYS A 386 0.45 24.82 -30.56
C LYS A 386 -0.14 23.56 -29.88
N ARG A 387 0.56 22.45 -29.97
CA ARG A 387 0.13 21.19 -29.32
C ARG A 387 0.04 21.34 -27.80
N LEU A 388 1.02 22.01 -27.18
CA LEU A 388 1.02 22.28 -25.73
C LEU A 388 -0.21 23.07 -25.32
N GLU A 389 -0.52 24.16 -26.04
CA GLU A 389 -1.63 25.03 -25.73
C GLU A 389 -2.99 24.37 -26.00
N GLU A 390 -3.18 23.73 -27.15
CA GLU A 390 -4.48 23.20 -27.56
C GLU A 390 -4.82 21.85 -26.89
N GLN A 391 -3.84 20.93 -26.78
CA GLN A 391 -4.12 19.56 -26.37
C GLN A 391 -3.80 19.28 -24.89
N VAL A 392 -2.83 19.98 -24.31
CA VAL A 392 -2.35 19.72 -22.94
C VAL A 392 -2.90 20.78 -21.98
N LEU A 393 -2.49 22.03 -22.13
CA LEU A 393 -2.93 23.12 -21.26
C LEU A 393 -4.39 23.52 -21.52
N ARG A 394 -4.85 23.42 -22.78
CA ARG A 394 -6.15 23.89 -23.31
C ARG A 394 -6.36 25.37 -23.08
N ARG A 395 -5.29 26.14 -23.17
CA ARG A 395 -5.22 27.58 -23.06
C ARG A 395 -3.81 28.06 -23.42
N PRO A 396 -3.64 29.36 -23.76
CA PRO A 396 -2.34 29.93 -24.04
C PRO A 396 -1.33 29.75 -22.90
N VAL A 397 -0.06 29.48 -23.24
CA VAL A 397 1.04 29.30 -22.26
C VAL A 397 1.14 30.49 -21.31
N GLY A 398 1.01 31.73 -21.83
CA GLY A 398 1.06 32.93 -20.99
C GLY A 398 -0.02 32.97 -19.92
N GLN A 399 -1.25 32.55 -20.25
CA GLN A 399 -2.35 32.46 -19.28
C GLN A 399 -2.11 31.36 -18.25
N ALA A 400 -1.66 30.18 -18.69
CA ALA A 400 -1.32 29.09 -17.78
C ALA A 400 -0.19 29.47 -16.82
N TRP A 401 0.82 30.18 -17.33
CA TRP A 401 1.91 30.68 -16.49
C TRP A 401 1.44 31.72 -15.46
N SER A 402 0.48 32.58 -15.80
CA SER A 402 -0.06 33.55 -14.85
C SER A 402 -0.64 32.88 -13.60
N ASP A 403 -1.35 31.75 -13.76
CA ASP A 403 -1.88 30.99 -12.62
C ASP A 403 -0.76 30.33 -11.80
N VAL A 404 0.26 29.76 -12.46
CA VAL A 404 1.43 29.18 -11.79
C VAL A 404 2.17 30.27 -11.00
N ALA A 405 2.42 31.42 -11.60
CA ALA A 405 3.10 32.55 -10.97
C ALA A 405 2.34 33.09 -9.75
N ALA A 406 1.01 33.22 -9.84
CA ALA A 406 0.15 33.63 -8.74
C ALA A 406 0.22 32.65 -7.57
N TYR A 407 0.13 31.36 -7.86
CA TYR A 407 0.27 30.32 -6.83
C TYR A 407 1.65 30.35 -6.16
N LEU A 408 2.72 30.46 -6.95
CA LEU A 408 4.09 30.53 -6.42
C LEU A 408 4.31 31.77 -5.56
N ALA A 409 3.82 32.93 -5.99
CA ALA A 409 3.94 34.17 -5.22
C ALA A 409 3.31 34.06 -3.82
N GLN A 410 2.20 33.31 -3.72
CA GLN A 410 1.51 33.10 -2.46
C GLN A 410 2.16 32.03 -1.56
N HIS A 411 2.71 30.95 -2.15
CA HIS A 411 3.11 29.76 -1.39
C HIS A 411 4.62 29.51 -1.39
N ARG A 412 5.34 30.00 -2.42
CA ARG A 412 6.79 29.78 -2.63
C ARG A 412 7.44 31.02 -3.26
N PRO A 413 7.47 32.17 -2.58
CA PRO A 413 7.90 33.45 -3.15
C PRO A 413 9.33 33.41 -3.67
N ASP A 414 10.25 32.70 -3.01
CA ASP A 414 11.64 32.55 -3.46
C ASP A 414 11.73 31.83 -4.81
N GLN A 415 10.92 30.78 -4.99
CA GLN A 415 10.84 30.05 -6.26
C GLN A 415 10.21 30.91 -7.37
N ALA A 416 9.19 31.70 -7.02
CA ALA A 416 8.60 32.67 -7.96
C ALA A 416 9.62 33.69 -8.45
N ALA A 417 10.43 34.27 -7.55
CA ALA A 417 11.49 35.22 -7.88
C ALA A 417 12.55 34.59 -8.80
N LEU A 418 13.00 33.37 -8.48
CA LEU A 418 13.98 32.65 -9.29
C LEU A 418 13.44 32.34 -10.69
N ALA A 419 12.19 31.89 -10.79
CA ALA A 419 11.55 31.55 -12.07
C ALA A 419 11.37 32.77 -13.01
N ALA A 420 11.26 33.99 -12.46
CA ALA A 420 11.17 35.22 -13.25
C ALA A 420 12.41 35.48 -14.12
N HIS A 421 13.59 34.97 -13.67
CA HIS A 421 14.88 35.16 -14.33
C HIS A 421 15.50 33.88 -14.89
N THR A 422 14.79 32.73 -14.76
CA THR A 422 15.30 31.41 -15.17
C THR A 422 14.28 30.73 -16.11
N PRO A 423 14.39 30.95 -17.45
CA PRO A 423 13.41 30.43 -18.42
C PRO A 423 13.22 28.91 -18.36
N LYS A 424 14.32 28.17 -18.12
CA LYS A 424 14.29 26.71 -17.96
C LYS A 424 13.46 26.27 -16.74
N LEU A 425 13.64 26.96 -15.60
CA LEU A 425 12.84 26.70 -14.39
C LEU A 425 11.36 27.05 -14.61
N ARG A 426 11.08 28.15 -15.32
CA ARG A 426 9.72 28.52 -15.70
C ARG A 426 9.04 27.41 -16.51
N MET A 427 9.73 26.83 -17.49
CA MET A 427 9.24 25.66 -18.26
C MET A 427 8.97 24.46 -17.34
N ALA A 428 9.92 24.11 -16.48
CA ALA A 428 9.77 22.99 -15.55
C ALA A 428 8.55 23.17 -14.63
N LEU A 429 8.38 24.35 -14.05
CA LEU A 429 7.26 24.66 -13.14
C LEU A 429 5.90 24.62 -13.84
N LEU A 430 5.82 25.09 -15.10
CA LEU A 430 4.59 24.98 -15.89
C LEU A 430 4.23 23.53 -16.17
N PHE A 431 5.22 22.68 -16.51
CA PHE A 431 4.98 21.26 -16.77
C PHE A 431 4.62 20.51 -15.49
N ARG A 432 5.32 20.75 -14.39
CA ARG A 432 4.98 20.23 -13.06
C ARG A 432 3.57 20.60 -12.62
N TRP A 433 3.15 21.84 -12.89
CA TRP A 433 1.79 22.30 -12.63
C TRP A 433 0.73 21.45 -13.34
N TYR A 434 0.93 21.19 -14.65
CA TYR A 434 0.06 20.30 -15.40
C TYR A 434 0.04 18.88 -14.83
N LEU A 435 1.21 18.31 -14.50
CA LEU A 435 1.30 16.96 -13.92
C LEU A 435 0.56 16.89 -12.57
N GLY A 436 0.73 17.88 -11.71
CA GLY A 436 0.02 17.96 -10.43
C GLY A 436 -1.49 18.11 -10.58
N LEU A 437 -1.93 18.95 -11.54
CA LEU A 437 -3.35 19.10 -11.86
C LEU A 437 -3.96 17.81 -12.41
N SER A 438 -3.19 17.00 -13.15
CA SER A 438 -3.66 15.72 -13.71
C SER A 438 -4.07 14.72 -12.63
N SER A 439 -3.35 14.68 -11.52
CA SER A 439 -3.73 13.89 -10.34
C SER A 439 -4.99 14.46 -9.66
N ARG A 440 -5.07 15.79 -9.54
CA ARG A 440 -6.22 16.48 -8.94
C ARG A 440 -7.50 16.30 -9.77
N TRP A 441 -7.41 16.42 -11.09
CA TRP A 441 -8.55 16.18 -11.99
C TRP A 441 -9.07 14.75 -11.89
N ALA A 442 -8.16 13.77 -11.78
CA ALA A 442 -8.52 12.37 -11.56
C ALA A 442 -9.28 12.19 -10.23
N THR A 443 -8.72 12.70 -9.14
CA THR A 443 -9.32 12.59 -7.80
C THR A 443 -10.69 13.26 -7.73
N GLN A 444 -10.86 14.42 -8.41
CA GLN A 444 -12.12 15.16 -8.44
C GLN A 444 -13.11 14.64 -9.50
N GLY A 445 -12.66 13.83 -10.44
CA GLY A 445 -13.51 13.32 -11.52
C GLY A 445 -13.88 14.39 -12.57
N ALA A 446 -12.97 15.33 -12.88
CA ALA A 446 -13.21 16.39 -13.86
C ALA A 446 -13.51 15.81 -15.26
N PRO A 447 -14.77 15.83 -15.76
CA PRO A 447 -15.17 15.03 -16.92
C PRO A 447 -14.51 15.48 -18.23
N ASP A 448 -14.26 16.77 -18.38
CA ASP A 448 -13.59 17.38 -19.53
C ASP A 448 -12.08 17.08 -19.57
N ARG A 449 -11.50 16.64 -18.45
CA ARG A 449 -10.08 16.31 -18.28
C ARG A 449 -9.80 14.80 -18.16
N ARG A 450 -10.77 13.93 -18.43
CA ARG A 450 -10.59 12.46 -18.28
C ARG A 450 -9.37 11.93 -19.04
N GLY A 451 -9.09 12.47 -20.23
CA GLY A 451 -7.88 12.11 -21.00
C GLY A 451 -6.55 12.57 -20.37
N ASP A 452 -6.60 13.44 -19.36
CA ASP A 452 -5.44 13.96 -18.64
C ASP A 452 -5.23 13.30 -17.27
N TYR A 453 -6.08 12.36 -16.86
CA TYR A 453 -6.01 11.77 -15.52
C TYR A 453 -4.69 11.05 -15.28
N GLN A 454 -3.98 11.48 -14.24
CA GLN A 454 -2.90 10.73 -13.62
C GLN A 454 -3.49 9.83 -12.52
N ILE A 455 -3.48 8.52 -12.73
CA ILE A 455 -4.04 7.54 -11.82
C ILE A 455 -2.93 6.58 -11.41
N TRP A 456 -2.67 6.48 -10.12
CA TRP A 456 -1.69 5.55 -9.58
C TRP A 456 -2.14 4.11 -9.82
N CYS A 457 -1.35 3.32 -10.52
CA CYS A 457 -1.69 1.93 -10.85
C CYS A 457 -0.42 1.11 -11.05
N GLY A 458 -0.41 -0.11 -10.53
CA GLY A 458 0.67 -1.06 -10.67
C GLY A 458 0.16 -2.50 -10.77
N PRO A 459 1.07 -3.50 -10.79
CA PRO A 459 0.73 -4.90 -11.07
C PRO A 459 -0.28 -5.51 -10.09
N ALA A 460 -0.32 -5.05 -8.83
CA ALA A 460 -1.27 -5.53 -7.84
C ALA A 460 -2.74 -5.36 -8.28
N MET A 461 -3.08 -4.26 -8.97
CA MET A 461 -4.44 -3.99 -9.42
C MET A 461 -4.88 -5.00 -10.48
N SER A 462 -4.05 -5.27 -11.49
CA SER A 462 -4.39 -6.23 -12.54
C SER A 462 -4.53 -7.65 -12.00
N ALA A 463 -3.67 -8.04 -11.07
CA ALA A 463 -3.75 -9.34 -10.40
C ALA A 463 -5.04 -9.45 -9.57
N PHE A 464 -5.40 -8.39 -8.83
CA PHE A 464 -6.65 -8.31 -8.09
C PHE A 464 -7.86 -8.45 -9.02
N ASN A 465 -7.93 -7.67 -10.09
CA ASN A 465 -9.03 -7.71 -11.06
C ASN A 465 -9.18 -9.10 -11.71
N ALA A 466 -8.05 -9.79 -11.98
CA ALA A 466 -8.08 -11.16 -12.48
C ALA A 466 -8.67 -12.14 -11.45
N TRP A 467 -8.32 -11.98 -10.16
CA TRP A 467 -8.84 -12.83 -9.07
C TRP A 467 -10.34 -12.65 -8.84
N VAL A 468 -10.84 -11.40 -8.92
CA VAL A 468 -12.24 -11.09 -8.59
C VAL A 468 -13.18 -11.12 -9.81
N ARG A 469 -12.70 -11.49 -10.98
CA ARG A 469 -13.52 -11.57 -12.20
C ARG A 469 -14.69 -12.55 -12.03
N GLY A 470 -15.88 -12.12 -12.44
CA GLY A 470 -17.11 -12.93 -12.29
C GLY A 470 -17.62 -13.01 -10.84
N THR A 471 -17.14 -12.17 -9.95
CA THR A 471 -17.58 -12.11 -8.55
C THR A 471 -18.28 -10.79 -8.23
N LEU A 472 -18.77 -10.65 -6.98
CA LEU A 472 -19.38 -9.40 -6.49
C LEU A 472 -18.41 -8.21 -6.59
N TRP A 473 -17.10 -8.45 -6.51
CA TRP A 473 -16.05 -7.42 -6.53
C TRP A 473 -15.50 -7.09 -7.93
N GLU A 474 -16.10 -7.62 -9.00
CA GLU A 474 -15.69 -7.25 -10.36
C GLU A 474 -15.89 -5.76 -10.62
N GLY A 475 -17.06 -5.21 -10.25
CA GLY A 475 -17.31 -3.77 -10.21
C GLY A 475 -16.82 -3.11 -8.91
N PRO A 476 -16.53 -1.79 -8.91
CA PRO A 476 -15.99 -1.09 -7.75
C PRO A 476 -17.03 -0.87 -6.63
N ASP A 477 -18.33 -0.89 -6.92
CA ASP A 477 -19.39 -0.48 -5.99
C ASP A 477 -19.51 -1.37 -4.75
N HIS A 478 -18.96 -2.58 -4.81
CA HIS A 478 -18.99 -3.56 -3.72
C HIS A 478 -17.61 -3.82 -3.12
N ARG A 479 -16.58 -3.07 -3.55
CA ARG A 479 -15.20 -3.21 -3.06
C ARG A 479 -15.05 -2.46 -1.74
N HIS A 480 -15.43 -3.07 -0.63
CA HIS A 480 -15.18 -2.51 0.69
C HIS A 480 -13.78 -2.93 1.17
N ALA A 481 -12.98 -1.95 1.62
CA ALA A 481 -11.58 -2.17 1.96
C ALA A 481 -11.40 -3.21 3.08
N ALA A 482 -12.27 -3.19 4.08
CA ALA A 482 -12.23 -4.14 5.19
C ALA A 482 -12.51 -5.58 4.75
N ASP A 483 -13.49 -5.77 3.85
CA ASP A 483 -13.85 -7.10 3.32
C ASP A 483 -12.72 -7.67 2.45
N ILE A 484 -12.11 -6.82 1.61
CA ILE A 484 -10.98 -7.21 0.78
C ILE A 484 -9.77 -7.58 1.65
N ALA A 485 -9.44 -6.79 2.68
CA ALA A 485 -8.37 -7.10 3.62
C ALA A 485 -8.59 -8.45 4.32
N GLY A 486 -9.81 -8.69 4.81
CA GLY A 486 -10.21 -9.95 5.42
C GLY A 486 -10.07 -11.14 4.47
N ALA A 487 -10.51 -10.99 3.22
CA ALA A 487 -10.43 -12.05 2.21
C ALA A 487 -8.98 -12.33 1.76
N LEU A 488 -8.13 -11.31 1.66
CA LEU A 488 -6.70 -11.51 1.39
C LEU A 488 -6.03 -12.33 2.50
N LEU A 489 -6.30 -12.02 3.76
CA LEU A 489 -5.73 -12.74 4.90
C LEU A 489 -6.29 -14.16 5.02
N SER A 490 -7.61 -14.33 4.91
CA SER A 490 -8.24 -15.66 4.92
C SER A 490 -7.73 -16.53 3.77
N GLY A 491 -7.60 -15.93 2.59
CA GLY A 491 -7.02 -16.62 1.44
C GLY A 491 -5.53 -16.92 1.60
N ALA A 492 -4.76 -16.07 2.27
CA ALA A 492 -3.36 -16.37 2.60
C ALA A 492 -3.26 -17.55 3.57
N ALA A 493 -4.12 -17.61 4.60
CA ALA A 493 -4.22 -18.74 5.51
C ALA A 493 -4.63 -20.04 4.79
N TYR A 494 -5.58 -19.93 3.85
CA TYR A 494 -5.96 -21.03 2.96
C TYR A 494 -4.75 -21.55 2.16
N HIS A 495 -3.98 -20.66 1.52
CA HIS A 495 -2.80 -21.06 0.75
C HIS A 495 -1.68 -21.63 1.63
N SER A 496 -1.54 -21.19 2.87
CA SER A 496 -0.65 -21.80 3.85
C SER A 496 -1.04 -23.26 4.11
N ARG A 497 -2.32 -23.53 4.31
CA ARG A 497 -2.86 -24.90 4.47
C ARG A 497 -2.62 -25.75 3.22
N LEU A 498 -2.86 -25.21 2.03
CA LEU A 498 -2.56 -25.91 0.78
C LEU A 498 -1.08 -26.26 0.64
N ALA A 499 -0.18 -25.33 1.02
CA ALA A 499 1.26 -25.56 0.97
C ALA A 499 1.68 -26.72 1.90
N GLN A 500 1.17 -26.77 3.13
CA GLN A 500 1.41 -27.87 4.07
C GLN A 500 1.02 -29.23 3.44
N LEU A 501 -0.16 -29.32 2.86
CA LEU A 501 -0.64 -30.57 2.26
C LEU A 501 0.19 -30.94 1.00
N ARG A 502 0.51 -29.97 0.14
CA ARG A 502 1.34 -30.22 -1.07
C ARG A 502 2.73 -30.69 -0.72
N PHE A 503 3.39 -30.07 0.27
CA PHE A 503 4.71 -30.49 0.74
C PHE A 503 4.70 -31.86 1.42
N SER A 504 3.53 -32.29 1.94
CA SER A 504 3.32 -33.66 2.43
C SER A 504 2.99 -34.67 1.29
N GLY A 505 3.13 -34.28 0.04
CA GLY A 505 2.91 -35.15 -1.13
C GLY A 505 1.45 -35.32 -1.54
N VAL A 506 0.54 -34.47 -1.07
CA VAL A 506 -0.89 -34.55 -1.43
C VAL A 506 -1.16 -33.83 -2.75
N GLY A 507 -1.67 -34.56 -3.75
CA GLY A 507 -2.24 -34.00 -4.97
C GLY A 507 -3.64 -33.45 -4.70
N LEU A 508 -3.82 -32.12 -4.81
CA LEU A 508 -5.11 -31.47 -4.62
C LEU A 508 -5.82 -31.22 -5.97
N PRO A 509 -7.17 -31.26 -6.03
CA PRO A 509 -7.92 -30.87 -7.23
C PRO A 509 -7.56 -29.46 -7.70
N SER A 510 -7.51 -29.22 -9.01
CA SER A 510 -7.21 -27.90 -9.60
C SER A 510 -8.11 -26.78 -9.08
N LEU A 511 -9.39 -27.09 -8.80
CA LEU A 511 -10.35 -26.16 -8.21
C LEU A 511 -9.89 -25.58 -6.86
N CYS A 512 -9.03 -26.29 -6.11
CA CYS A 512 -8.46 -25.83 -4.85
C CYS A 512 -7.29 -24.86 -5.05
N GLY A 513 -6.84 -24.63 -6.28
CA GLY A 513 -5.68 -23.75 -6.56
C GLY A 513 -5.94 -22.27 -6.30
N THR A 514 -7.22 -21.86 -6.18
CA THR A 514 -7.60 -20.46 -5.98
C THR A 514 -8.58 -20.34 -4.82
N TYR A 515 -8.32 -19.41 -3.90
CA TYR A 515 -9.25 -19.02 -2.85
C TYR A 515 -10.44 -18.28 -3.45
N PRO A 516 -11.71 -18.66 -3.15
CA PRO A 516 -12.87 -18.03 -3.76
C PRO A 516 -13.10 -16.62 -3.21
N ALA A 517 -13.25 -15.65 -4.10
CA ALA A 517 -13.82 -14.34 -3.74
C ALA A 517 -15.36 -14.45 -3.61
N PRO A 518 -16.02 -13.53 -2.87
CA PRO A 518 -17.47 -13.58 -2.67
C PRO A 518 -18.24 -13.58 -4.01
N ARG A 519 -19.17 -14.53 -4.18
CA ARG A 519 -20.01 -14.57 -5.37
C ARG A 519 -21.18 -13.60 -5.23
N ALA A 520 -21.55 -12.95 -6.34
CA ALA A 520 -22.83 -12.27 -6.42
C ALA A 520 -23.95 -13.28 -6.17
N VAL A 521 -24.85 -13.00 -5.25
CA VAL A 521 -26.08 -13.76 -5.11
C VAL A 521 -26.94 -13.40 -6.33
N PRO A 522 -27.30 -14.34 -7.22
CA PRO A 522 -28.20 -14.03 -8.34
C PRO A 522 -29.46 -13.40 -7.78
N PRO A 523 -30.00 -12.32 -8.37
CA PRO A 523 -31.30 -11.83 -7.98
C PRO A 523 -32.32 -12.98 -8.13
N ALA A 524 -33.10 -13.21 -7.10
CA ALA A 524 -34.15 -14.23 -7.14
C ALA A 524 -35.07 -13.93 -8.32
N GLY A 525 -34.98 -14.73 -9.42
CA GLY A 525 -35.85 -14.61 -10.59
C GLY A 525 -35.21 -14.15 -11.92
N GLY A 526 -33.89 -14.02 -12.03
CA GLY A 526 -33.23 -13.66 -13.30
C GLY A 526 -32.77 -14.89 -14.10
N THR A 527 -33.26 -15.04 -15.33
CA THR A 527 -32.73 -15.99 -16.32
C THR A 527 -31.23 -15.76 -16.55
N PRO A 528 -30.39 -16.82 -16.61
CA PRO A 528 -28.95 -16.65 -16.86
C PRO A 528 -28.72 -16.02 -18.24
N ARG A 529 -27.92 -14.95 -18.30
CA ARG A 529 -27.41 -14.43 -19.56
C ARG A 529 -26.58 -15.51 -20.26
N PRO A 530 -26.75 -15.73 -21.58
CA PRO A 530 -25.94 -16.69 -22.31
C PRO A 530 -24.47 -16.26 -22.27
N GLN A 531 -23.60 -17.17 -21.83
CA GLN A 531 -22.17 -17.03 -21.90
C GLN A 531 -21.76 -16.95 -23.37
N GLY A 532 -21.12 -15.86 -23.77
CA GLY A 532 -20.50 -15.74 -25.09
C GLY A 532 -19.46 -16.85 -25.30
N PRO A 533 -19.14 -17.21 -26.58
CA PRO A 533 -18.34 -18.39 -26.88
C PRO A 533 -16.94 -18.27 -26.26
N ALA A 534 -16.54 -19.35 -25.59
CA ALA A 534 -15.19 -19.55 -25.09
C ALA A 534 -14.19 -19.43 -26.24
N LEU A 535 -13.20 -18.55 -26.09
CA LEU A 535 -12.01 -18.51 -26.93
C LEU A 535 -11.18 -19.79 -26.67
N ALA A 536 -11.56 -20.89 -27.32
CA ALA A 536 -10.74 -22.05 -27.54
C ALA A 536 -10.26 -22.01 -29.00
N SER A 537 -8.97 -21.93 -29.16
CA SER A 537 -8.15 -22.05 -30.38
C SER A 537 -7.40 -20.79 -30.76
N LEU A 538 -6.12 -20.80 -30.38
CA LEU A 538 -4.98 -20.27 -31.14
C LEU A 538 -3.68 -20.61 -30.38
N ILE A 539 -3.34 -21.90 -30.33
CA ILE A 539 -1.96 -22.38 -30.19
C ILE A 539 -1.80 -23.58 -31.12
N THR A 540 -1.45 -23.33 -32.37
CA THR A 540 -0.66 -24.22 -33.25
C THR A 540 -0.11 -23.38 -34.39
N SER A 541 1.13 -23.02 -34.29
CA SER A 541 2.24 -23.01 -35.26
C SER A 541 3.36 -22.13 -34.73
#